data_931a3da69be69794fd13d4977f75087b
#
_entry.id   931a3da69be69794fd13d4977f75087b
#
_cell.length_a   1.000
_cell.length_b   1.000
_cell.length_c   1.000
_cell.angle_alpha   90.00
_cell.angle_beta   90.00
_cell.angle_gamma   90.00
#
_symmetry.space_group_name_H-M   'P 1'
#
loop_
_entity.id
_entity.type
_entity.pdbx_description
1 polymer ?
#
loop_
_entity_poly.entity_id
_entity_poly.type
_entity_poly.pdbx_seq_one_letter_code
_entity_poly.pdbx_strand_id
1 'polypeptide(L)'
;MTENDVIIASEGGLGRITLNRPKALHALTRDMCDKIIAAVHTWEVDPAIAAITIDHSEGRGFCAGGDIRLLFESLQNEDGAALGFFYAEYRMNHLLFTLRKPSVCFMDGIVMGGGAGLAMPCRHRVATESTAFAMPETGIGLFPDVGGGWFLSRLPGRIGQWMALTGARLNGADCLALDLATHYLPREALSDVKMHIGKHPEALENILQVAKDEPPPSVIGQLREKIDRLFAADRIEDIVAALEADTSLWAAEQLGEIAKKAPVSCKVALQQLVRGHGCTRFSDNMMMEYRIVSRLIRKPDFIEGVRAFVIDKDNCPHWMPQHFDEVTSDEIEAIFAPLPEHEEWAPLGRD
;
A
#
# COMPACT_ATOMS: atom_id res chain seq x y z
N MET A 1 16.73 -19.44 -17.65
CA MET A 1 15.63 -19.90 -16.76
C MET A 1 15.21 -18.66 -15.99
N THR A 2 14.06 -18.13 -16.28
CA THR A 2 13.49 -17.04 -15.47
C THR A 2 13.21 -17.63 -14.10
N GLU A 3 13.93 -17.17 -13.08
CA GLU A 3 13.58 -17.42 -11.69
C GLU A 3 12.09 -17.09 -11.54
N ASN A 4 11.37 -17.93 -10.83
CA ASN A 4 9.93 -17.74 -10.65
C ASN A 4 9.75 -16.61 -9.63
N ASP A 5 9.48 -15.38 -10.09
CA ASP A 5 9.41 -14.15 -9.27
C ASP A 5 8.32 -14.22 -8.18
N VAL A 6 7.34 -15.09 -8.36
CA VAL A 6 6.36 -15.49 -7.33
C VAL A 6 6.21 -17.01 -7.39
N ILE A 7 6.31 -17.65 -6.23
CA ILE A 7 6.13 -19.09 -6.09
C ILE A 7 4.69 -19.33 -5.64
N ILE A 8 3.93 -20.02 -6.49
CA ILE A 8 2.56 -20.43 -6.23
C ILE A 8 2.57 -21.93 -5.98
N ALA A 9 2.07 -22.34 -4.81
CA ALA A 9 1.99 -23.75 -4.42
C ALA A 9 0.69 -24.03 -3.67
N SER A 10 0.20 -25.26 -3.76
CA SER A 10 -0.90 -25.74 -2.92
C SER A 10 -0.57 -27.16 -2.42
N GLU A 11 -0.61 -27.33 -1.11
CA GLU A 11 -0.31 -28.59 -0.45
C GLU A 11 -1.08 -28.71 0.86
N GLY A 12 -1.60 -29.89 1.16
CA GLY A 12 -2.26 -30.17 2.45
C GLY A 12 -3.46 -29.27 2.76
N GLY A 13 -4.12 -28.71 1.74
CA GLY A 13 -5.24 -27.79 1.93
C GLY A 13 -4.82 -26.31 2.12
N LEU A 14 -3.55 -25.99 1.99
CA LEU A 14 -3.04 -24.62 2.04
C LEU A 14 -2.63 -24.09 0.66
N GLY A 15 -3.19 -22.96 0.24
CA GLY A 15 -2.65 -22.16 -0.86
C GLY A 15 -1.51 -21.25 -0.37
N ARG A 16 -0.36 -21.28 -1.04
CA ARG A 16 0.82 -20.47 -0.68
C ARG A 16 1.21 -19.57 -1.82
N ILE A 17 1.38 -18.29 -1.49
CA ILE A 17 1.93 -17.26 -2.37
C ILE A 17 3.22 -16.77 -1.71
N THR A 18 4.37 -17.06 -2.31
CA THR A 18 5.66 -16.61 -1.78
C THR A 18 6.32 -15.69 -2.80
N LEU A 19 6.49 -14.42 -2.44
CA LEU A 19 7.20 -13.44 -3.25
C LEU A 19 8.69 -13.81 -3.32
N ASN A 20 9.28 -13.81 -4.51
CA ASN A 20 10.60 -14.38 -4.73
C ASN A 20 11.52 -13.48 -5.59
N ARG A 21 11.56 -12.20 -5.27
CA ARG A 21 12.48 -11.22 -5.89
C ARG A 21 13.30 -10.48 -4.81
N PRO A 22 14.13 -11.17 -4.01
CA PRO A 22 14.82 -10.55 -2.84
C PRO A 22 15.72 -9.39 -3.23
N LYS A 23 16.36 -9.42 -4.41
CA LYS A 23 17.22 -8.34 -4.91
C LYS A 23 16.46 -7.06 -5.25
N ALA A 24 15.16 -7.17 -5.56
CA ALA A 24 14.27 -6.06 -5.83
C ALA A 24 13.28 -5.78 -4.67
N LEU A 25 13.59 -6.25 -3.45
CA LEU A 25 12.69 -6.16 -2.29
C LEU A 25 11.27 -6.67 -2.61
N HIS A 26 11.19 -7.70 -3.42
CA HIS A 26 9.95 -8.34 -3.87
C HIS A 26 8.96 -7.40 -4.58
N ALA A 27 9.47 -6.36 -5.25
CA ALA A 27 8.65 -5.45 -6.03
C ALA A 27 7.81 -6.21 -7.07
N LEU A 28 6.53 -5.85 -7.15
CA LEU A 28 5.53 -6.52 -7.98
C LEU A 28 5.70 -6.19 -9.46
N THR A 29 5.50 -7.20 -10.29
CA THR A 29 5.37 -7.06 -11.73
C THR A 29 3.97 -7.46 -12.18
N ARG A 30 3.58 -7.10 -13.40
CA ARG A 30 2.31 -7.50 -14.00
C ARG A 30 2.14 -9.04 -13.98
N ASP A 31 3.18 -9.77 -14.35
CA ASP A 31 3.17 -11.24 -14.38
C ASP A 31 2.92 -11.84 -12.98
N MET A 32 3.53 -11.26 -11.93
CA MET A 32 3.26 -11.68 -10.55
C MET A 32 1.80 -11.44 -10.17
N CYS A 33 1.24 -10.28 -10.48
CA CYS A 33 -0.18 -9.98 -10.21
C CYS A 33 -1.11 -10.96 -10.93
N ASP A 34 -0.87 -11.22 -12.21
CA ASP A 34 -1.67 -12.15 -13.02
C ASP A 34 -1.59 -13.59 -12.47
N LYS A 35 -0.41 -14.06 -12.02
CA LYS A 35 -0.23 -15.37 -11.38
C LYS A 35 -0.96 -15.47 -10.03
N ILE A 36 -0.88 -14.43 -9.22
CA ILE A 36 -1.59 -14.37 -7.92
C ILE A 36 -3.10 -14.41 -8.15
N ILE A 37 -3.61 -13.61 -9.09
CA ILE A 37 -5.03 -13.59 -9.45
C ILE A 37 -5.49 -15.00 -9.86
N ALA A 38 -4.77 -15.66 -10.77
CA ALA A 38 -5.12 -16.99 -11.26
C ALA A 38 -5.15 -18.03 -10.12
N ALA A 39 -4.18 -17.98 -9.22
CA ALA A 39 -4.10 -18.87 -8.07
C ALA A 39 -5.25 -18.64 -7.10
N VAL A 40 -5.47 -17.40 -6.66
CA VAL A 40 -6.53 -17.07 -5.69
C VAL A 40 -7.91 -17.39 -6.25
N HIS A 41 -8.15 -17.07 -7.52
CA HIS A 41 -9.42 -17.40 -8.18
C HIS A 41 -9.69 -18.90 -8.23
N THR A 42 -8.66 -19.71 -8.51
CA THR A 42 -8.76 -21.18 -8.49
C THR A 42 -9.01 -21.70 -7.08
N TRP A 43 -8.26 -21.19 -6.09
CA TRP A 43 -8.36 -21.67 -4.70
C TRP A 43 -9.64 -21.23 -4.01
N GLU A 44 -10.23 -20.09 -4.39
CA GLU A 44 -11.47 -19.61 -3.77
C GLU A 44 -12.61 -20.63 -3.92
N VAL A 45 -12.70 -21.27 -5.08
CA VAL A 45 -13.77 -22.26 -5.38
C VAL A 45 -13.38 -23.71 -5.09
N ASP A 46 -12.11 -24.00 -4.84
CA ASP A 46 -11.63 -25.34 -4.55
C ASP A 46 -11.92 -25.74 -3.09
N PRO A 47 -12.83 -26.69 -2.81
CA PRO A 47 -13.14 -27.11 -1.45
C PRO A 47 -11.97 -27.76 -0.71
N ALA A 48 -10.94 -28.22 -1.44
CA ALA A 48 -9.75 -28.80 -0.84
C ALA A 48 -8.83 -27.75 -0.20
N ILE A 49 -8.93 -26.47 -0.59
CA ILE A 49 -8.15 -25.39 -0.01
C ILE A 49 -8.90 -24.74 1.14
N ALA A 50 -8.37 -24.83 2.35
CA ALA A 50 -8.96 -24.30 3.57
C ALA A 50 -8.50 -22.87 3.91
N ALA A 51 -7.27 -22.52 3.55
CA ALA A 51 -6.66 -21.20 3.85
C ALA A 51 -5.62 -20.80 2.80
N ILE A 52 -5.26 -19.50 2.78
CA ILE A 52 -4.24 -18.93 1.90
C ILE A 52 -3.21 -18.15 2.72
N THR A 53 -1.93 -18.34 2.42
CA THR A 53 -0.83 -17.57 3.01
C THR A 53 -0.12 -16.75 1.97
N ILE A 54 0.28 -15.53 2.34
CA ILE A 54 1.12 -14.63 1.54
C ILE A 54 2.36 -14.28 2.36
N ASP A 55 3.53 -14.60 1.83
CA ASP A 55 4.81 -14.31 2.45
C ASP A 55 5.89 -13.99 1.40
N HIS A 56 7.14 -13.88 1.84
CA HIS A 56 8.29 -13.74 0.96
C HIS A 56 9.35 -14.81 1.25
N SER A 57 10.23 -15.08 0.28
CA SER A 57 11.23 -16.15 0.37
C SER A 57 12.35 -15.82 1.36
N GLU A 58 13.03 -14.70 1.15
CA GLU A 58 14.18 -14.28 1.96
C GLU A 58 14.37 -12.75 1.86
N GLY A 59 15.28 -12.19 2.65
CA GLY A 59 15.66 -10.79 2.58
C GLY A 59 15.06 -9.94 3.70
N ARG A 60 15.12 -8.61 3.53
CA ARG A 60 14.78 -7.63 4.57
C ARG A 60 13.40 -6.96 4.38
N GLY A 61 12.66 -7.34 3.37
CA GLY A 61 11.39 -6.71 3.05
C GLY A 61 10.37 -7.74 2.64
N PHE A 62 9.12 -7.55 3.06
CA PHE A 62 8.00 -8.31 2.54
C PHE A 62 7.73 -7.93 1.09
N CYS A 63 7.46 -6.63 0.83
CA CYS A 63 7.29 -6.10 -0.52
C CYS A 63 7.40 -4.57 -0.50
N ALA A 64 8.23 -4.00 -1.38
CA ALA A 64 8.46 -2.56 -1.46
C ALA A 64 7.53 -1.82 -2.44
N GLY A 65 6.52 -2.50 -3.02
CA GLY A 65 5.58 -1.92 -3.97
C GLY A 65 5.68 -2.47 -5.37
N GLY A 66 5.15 -1.76 -6.36
CA GLY A 66 5.32 -2.08 -7.78
C GLY A 66 6.76 -1.86 -8.25
N ASP A 67 7.16 -2.54 -9.33
CA ASP A 67 8.48 -2.33 -9.94
C ASP A 67 8.49 -1.01 -10.71
N ILE A 68 8.77 0.08 -9.99
CA ILE A 68 8.73 1.46 -10.48
C ILE A 68 9.68 1.67 -11.67
N ARG A 69 10.78 0.91 -11.76
CA ARG A 69 11.70 0.99 -12.91
C ARG A 69 11.03 0.49 -14.18
N LEU A 70 10.33 -0.65 -14.13
CA LEU A 70 9.57 -1.17 -15.28
C LEU A 70 8.45 -0.22 -15.70
N LEU A 71 7.79 0.42 -14.74
CA LEU A 71 6.75 1.42 -15.03
C LEU A 71 7.34 2.64 -15.74
N PHE A 72 8.49 3.14 -15.28
CA PHE A 72 9.21 4.24 -15.91
C PHE A 72 9.62 3.89 -17.36
N GLU A 73 10.23 2.71 -17.57
CA GLU A 73 10.62 2.23 -18.89
C GLU A 73 9.42 2.13 -19.84
N SER A 74 8.28 1.62 -19.35
CA SER A 74 7.03 1.55 -20.13
C SER A 74 6.53 2.93 -20.55
N LEU A 75 6.58 3.92 -19.64
CA LEU A 75 6.16 5.28 -19.99
C LEU A 75 7.08 5.94 -21.01
N GLN A 76 8.39 5.68 -20.95
CA GLN A 76 9.34 6.18 -21.95
C GLN A 76 9.10 5.53 -23.33
N ASN A 77 8.67 4.28 -23.36
CA ASN A 77 8.38 3.54 -24.59
C ASN A 77 6.95 3.74 -25.11
N GLU A 78 6.07 4.38 -24.32
CA GLU A 78 4.64 4.57 -24.63
C GLU A 78 3.90 3.27 -24.98
N ASP A 79 4.32 2.13 -24.38
CA ASP A 79 3.80 0.79 -24.70
C ASP A 79 2.52 0.42 -23.94
N GLY A 80 2.07 1.25 -23.01
CA GLY A 80 0.88 1.05 -22.19
C GLY A 80 1.00 0.00 -21.07
N ALA A 81 2.16 -0.63 -20.91
CA ALA A 81 2.35 -1.68 -19.91
C ALA A 81 2.25 -1.16 -18.47
N ALA A 82 2.64 0.11 -18.20
CA ALA A 82 2.50 0.74 -16.90
C ALA A 82 1.03 0.79 -16.45
N LEU A 83 0.13 1.27 -17.30
CA LEU A 83 -1.29 1.32 -16.97
C LEU A 83 -1.90 -0.09 -16.85
N GLY A 84 -1.44 -1.02 -17.71
CA GLY A 84 -1.81 -2.42 -17.61
C GLY A 84 -1.39 -3.08 -16.30
N PHE A 85 -0.24 -2.68 -15.73
CA PHE A 85 0.19 -3.14 -14.42
C PHE A 85 -0.78 -2.69 -13.31
N PHE A 86 -1.08 -1.38 -13.21
CA PHE A 86 -2.02 -0.87 -12.20
C PHE A 86 -3.41 -1.48 -12.33
N TYR A 87 -3.87 -1.71 -13.56
CA TYR A 87 -5.15 -2.37 -13.80
C TYR A 87 -5.21 -3.78 -13.19
N ALA A 88 -4.13 -4.56 -13.36
CA ALA A 88 -4.04 -5.91 -12.81
C ALA A 88 -3.81 -5.90 -11.30
N GLU A 89 -2.92 -5.04 -10.80
CA GLU A 89 -2.63 -4.91 -9.38
C GLU A 89 -3.90 -4.57 -8.59
N TYR A 90 -4.69 -3.61 -9.07
CA TYR A 90 -5.94 -3.23 -8.39
C TYR A 90 -6.99 -4.35 -8.44
N ARG A 91 -7.01 -5.15 -9.51
CA ARG A 91 -7.84 -6.37 -9.56
C ARG A 91 -7.40 -7.42 -8.56
N MET A 92 -6.10 -7.59 -8.39
CA MET A 92 -5.53 -8.47 -7.37
C MET A 92 -5.91 -8.00 -5.96
N ASN A 93 -5.76 -6.71 -5.68
CA ASN A 93 -6.13 -6.14 -4.37
C ASN A 93 -7.63 -6.34 -4.08
N HIS A 94 -8.50 -6.08 -5.05
CA HIS A 94 -9.93 -6.29 -4.90
C HIS A 94 -10.28 -7.77 -4.70
N LEU A 95 -9.67 -8.68 -5.45
CA LEU A 95 -9.89 -10.11 -5.32
C LEU A 95 -9.48 -10.62 -3.92
N LEU A 96 -8.36 -10.15 -3.40
CA LEU A 96 -7.90 -10.47 -2.04
C LEU A 96 -8.85 -9.90 -0.98
N PHE A 97 -9.38 -8.69 -1.19
CA PHE A 97 -10.31 -8.03 -0.27
C PHE A 97 -11.66 -8.77 -0.18
N THR A 98 -12.14 -9.28 -1.30
CA THR A 98 -13.43 -10.00 -1.39
C THR A 98 -13.31 -11.50 -1.13
N LEU A 99 -12.10 -11.99 -0.91
CA LEU A 99 -11.81 -13.40 -0.66
C LEU A 99 -12.52 -13.92 0.59
N ARG A 100 -13.31 -14.99 0.43
CA ARG A 100 -14.09 -15.57 1.53
C ARG A 100 -13.29 -16.54 2.40
N LYS A 101 -12.22 -17.12 1.84
CA LYS A 101 -11.37 -18.07 2.58
C LYS A 101 -10.46 -17.31 3.55
N PRO A 102 -10.15 -17.91 4.70
CA PRO A 102 -9.14 -17.36 5.61
C PRO A 102 -7.82 -17.09 4.87
N SER A 103 -7.34 -15.88 4.99
CA SER A 103 -6.07 -15.45 4.40
C SER A 103 -5.18 -14.80 5.45
N VAL A 104 -3.89 -15.08 5.39
CA VAL A 104 -2.89 -14.44 6.24
C VAL A 104 -1.72 -13.91 5.42
N CYS A 105 -1.35 -12.65 5.70
CA CYS A 105 -0.14 -12.04 5.19
C CYS A 105 0.88 -11.86 6.30
N PHE A 106 2.11 -12.33 6.08
CA PHE A 106 3.23 -12.15 7.01
C PHE A 106 4.02 -10.89 6.63
N MET A 107 3.75 -9.79 7.32
CA MET A 107 4.31 -8.47 7.09
C MET A 107 5.72 -8.33 7.68
N ASP A 108 6.61 -9.29 7.45
CA ASP A 108 7.96 -9.29 8.02
C ASP A 108 8.92 -8.43 7.19
N GLY A 109 9.37 -7.30 7.73
CA GLY A 109 10.23 -6.34 7.06
C GLY A 109 9.48 -5.19 6.38
N ILE A 110 9.99 -4.69 5.24
CA ILE A 110 9.43 -3.54 4.51
C ILE A 110 8.08 -3.90 3.87
N VAL A 111 7.06 -3.10 4.13
CA VAL A 111 5.69 -3.20 3.57
C VAL A 111 5.29 -1.83 3.04
N MET A 112 5.41 -1.61 1.74
CA MET A 112 5.16 -0.30 1.12
C MET A 112 4.41 -0.45 -0.20
N GLY A 113 3.59 0.53 -0.58
CA GLY A 113 2.88 0.56 -1.85
C GLY A 113 2.14 -0.74 -2.13
N GLY A 114 2.41 -1.41 -3.27
CA GLY A 114 1.83 -2.71 -3.61
C GLY A 114 1.99 -3.80 -2.53
N GLY A 115 3.01 -3.68 -1.65
CA GLY A 115 3.15 -4.54 -0.47
C GLY A 115 2.03 -4.32 0.54
N ALA A 116 1.62 -3.06 0.76
CA ALA A 116 0.42 -2.75 1.53
C ALA A 116 -0.83 -3.28 0.82
N GLY A 117 -0.91 -3.17 -0.51
CA GLY A 117 -1.99 -3.70 -1.32
C GLY A 117 -2.16 -5.22 -1.26
N LEU A 118 -1.07 -5.97 -1.02
CA LEU A 118 -1.13 -7.41 -0.74
C LEU A 118 -1.57 -7.71 0.70
N ALA A 119 -1.07 -6.93 1.66
CA ALA A 119 -1.26 -7.20 3.08
C ALA A 119 -2.63 -6.76 3.59
N MET A 120 -3.03 -5.52 3.31
CA MET A 120 -4.23 -4.90 3.89
C MET A 120 -5.53 -5.62 3.56
N PRO A 121 -5.74 -6.19 2.35
CA PRO A 121 -6.91 -6.99 2.05
C PRO A 121 -7.00 -8.31 2.80
N CYS A 122 -5.90 -8.85 3.31
CA CYS A 122 -5.91 -10.13 4.01
C CYS A 122 -6.65 -10.05 5.35
N ARG A 123 -7.39 -11.12 5.66
CA ARG A 123 -8.15 -11.22 6.91
C ARG A 123 -7.24 -11.19 8.14
N HIS A 124 -6.08 -11.84 8.06
CA HIS A 124 -5.06 -11.81 9.10
C HIS A 124 -3.79 -11.16 8.57
N ARG A 125 -3.26 -10.23 9.33
CA ARG A 125 -2.05 -9.47 9.02
C ARG A 125 -1.11 -9.58 10.21
N VAL A 126 -0.01 -10.30 10.00
CA VAL A 126 0.96 -10.62 11.05
C VAL A 126 2.13 -9.65 10.94
N ALA A 127 2.29 -8.78 11.91
CA ALA A 127 3.46 -7.91 12.04
C ALA A 127 4.52 -8.54 12.96
N THR A 128 5.77 -8.10 12.78
CA THR A 128 6.92 -8.49 13.60
C THR A 128 7.67 -7.24 14.07
N GLU A 129 8.72 -7.42 14.87
CA GLU A 129 9.65 -6.33 15.21
C GLU A 129 10.38 -5.75 14.00
N SER A 130 10.45 -6.51 12.89
CA SER A 130 11.07 -6.05 11.64
C SER A 130 10.11 -5.27 10.73
N THR A 131 8.81 -5.29 11.01
CA THR A 131 7.81 -4.62 10.18
C THR A 131 8.08 -3.12 10.07
N ALA A 132 8.11 -2.63 8.83
CA ALA A 132 8.23 -1.22 8.48
C ALA A 132 7.19 -0.88 7.41
N PHE A 133 6.02 -0.44 7.86
CA PHE A 133 4.88 -0.10 7.00
C PHE A 133 4.90 1.39 6.64
N ALA A 134 4.71 1.72 5.38
CA ALA A 134 4.51 3.10 4.92
C ALA A 134 3.80 3.17 3.57
N MET A 135 3.21 4.35 3.28
CA MET A 135 2.65 4.72 1.98
C MET A 135 3.34 6.01 1.50
N PRO A 136 4.58 5.92 0.92
CA PRO A 136 5.41 7.09 0.62
C PRO A 136 5.21 7.67 -0.79
N GLU A 137 4.15 7.29 -1.50
CA GLU A 137 3.93 7.50 -2.93
C GLU A 137 3.92 8.99 -3.33
N THR A 138 3.51 9.90 -2.45
CA THR A 138 3.57 11.35 -2.68
C THR A 138 4.99 11.86 -2.91
N GLY A 139 6.00 11.11 -2.44
CA GLY A 139 7.41 11.40 -2.66
C GLY A 139 7.92 11.03 -4.05
N ILE A 140 7.15 10.32 -4.86
CA ILE A 140 7.51 9.93 -6.24
C ILE A 140 6.49 10.42 -7.27
N GLY A 141 5.69 11.42 -6.95
CA GLY A 141 4.67 11.95 -7.86
C GLY A 141 3.43 11.08 -8.03
N LEU A 142 3.22 10.09 -7.13
CA LEU A 142 2.02 9.27 -7.03
C LEU A 142 1.20 9.65 -5.78
N PHE A 143 0.33 8.80 -5.37
CA PHE A 143 -0.55 8.93 -4.21
C PHE A 143 -0.65 7.55 -3.53
N PRO A 144 -1.02 7.47 -2.26
CA PRO A 144 -1.27 6.18 -1.58
C PRO A 144 -2.41 5.42 -2.26
N ASP A 145 -2.08 4.55 -3.22
CA ASP A 145 -2.99 3.73 -4.01
C ASP A 145 -3.23 2.34 -3.37
N VAL A 146 -3.54 1.33 -4.15
CA VAL A 146 -3.76 -0.08 -3.76
C VAL A 146 -4.75 -0.28 -2.60
N GLY A 147 -5.76 0.57 -2.53
CA GLY A 147 -6.72 0.64 -1.42
C GLY A 147 -6.36 1.67 -0.35
N GLY A 148 -5.32 2.49 -0.54
CA GLY A 148 -4.90 3.53 0.42
C GLY A 148 -6.02 4.50 0.77
N GLY A 149 -6.83 4.91 -0.20
CA GLY A 149 -8.01 5.73 0.04
C GLY A 149 -9.03 5.08 0.97
N TRP A 150 -9.17 3.76 0.90
CA TRP A 150 -10.05 2.99 1.79
C TRP A 150 -9.44 2.81 3.18
N PHE A 151 -8.22 2.29 3.26
CA PHE A 151 -7.62 1.91 4.54
C PHE A 151 -7.18 3.13 5.35
N LEU A 152 -6.46 4.08 4.74
CA LEU A 152 -5.95 5.24 5.46
C LEU A 152 -7.07 6.19 5.91
N SER A 153 -8.13 6.36 5.11
CA SER A 153 -9.26 7.22 5.48
C SER A 153 -10.07 6.70 6.68
N ARG A 154 -9.88 5.44 7.06
CA ARG A 154 -10.56 4.79 8.19
C ARG A 154 -9.67 4.65 9.41
N LEU A 155 -8.42 5.08 9.33
CA LEU A 155 -7.57 5.17 10.51
C LEU A 155 -8.10 6.20 11.50
N PRO A 156 -7.87 6.00 12.79
CA PRO A 156 -8.40 6.89 13.80
C PRO A 156 -7.80 8.31 13.70
N GLY A 157 -8.66 9.32 13.85
CA GLY A 157 -8.27 10.74 13.80
C GLY A 157 -7.73 11.17 12.45
N ARG A 158 -6.57 11.83 12.44
CA ARG A 158 -5.89 12.34 11.24
C ARG A 158 -4.61 11.57 10.88
N ILE A 159 -4.47 10.36 11.39
CA ILE A 159 -3.29 9.51 11.13
C ILE A 159 -3.16 9.21 9.64
N GLY A 160 -4.27 8.95 8.93
CA GLY A 160 -4.24 8.69 7.50
C GLY A 160 -3.71 9.87 6.68
N GLN A 161 -4.14 11.10 7.01
CA GLN A 161 -3.65 12.33 6.38
C GLN A 161 -2.14 12.51 6.63
N TRP A 162 -1.72 12.34 7.88
CA TRP A 162 -0.32 12.42 8.26
C TRP A 162 0.53 11.42 7.48
N MET A 163 0.12 10.15 7.43
CA MET A 163 0.84 9.12 6.70
C MET A 163 0.92 9.41 5.19
N ALA A 164 -0.21 9.80 4.58
CA ALA A 164 -0.28 10.07 3.15
C ALA A 164 0.59 11.27 2.73
N LEU A 165 0.64 12.32 3.56
CA LEU A 165 1.40 13.54 3.26
C LEU A 165 2.88 13.44 3.56
N THR A 166 3.26 12.68 4.58
CA THR A 166 4.66 12.61 5.03
C THR A 166 5.38 11.35 4.56
N GLY A 167 4.63 10.27 4.25
CA GLY A 167 5.19 8.94 4.03
C GLY A 167 5.74 8.32 5.33
N ALA A 168 5.17 8.69 6.46
CA ALA A 168 5.61 8.23 7.78
C ALA A 168 5.65 6.71 7.87
N ARG A 169 6.67 6.20 8.55
CA ARG A 169 6.88 4.78 8.76
C ARG A 169 6.37 4.34 10.10
N LEU A 170 5.59 3.26 10.11
CA LEU A 170 5.06 2.60 11.30
C LEU A 170 5.81 1.30 11.53
N ASN A 171 6.17 1.02 12.77
CA ASN A 171 6.70 -0.29 13.17
C ASN A 171 5.55 -1.29 13.41
N GLY A 172 5.89 -2.56 13.74
CA GLY A 172 4.87 -3.60 13.96
C GLY A 172 3.93 -3.31 15.12
N ALA A 173 4.42 -2.67 16.18
CA ALA A 173 3.60 -2.28 17.32
C ALA A 173 2.61 -1.17 16.98
N ASP A 174 3.05 -0.17 16.19
CA ASP A 174 2.18 0.89 15.68
C ASP A 174 1.13 0.32 14.72
N CYS A 175 1.50 -0.62 13.86
CA CYS A 175 0.57 -1.30 12.96
C CYS A 175 -0.52 -2.05 13.73
N LEU A 176 -0.16 -2.74 14.82
CA LEU A 176 -1.14 -3.42 15.66
C LEU A 176 -2.06 -2.42 16.37
N ALA A 177 -1.50 -1.34 16.92
CA ALA A 177 -2.27 -0.30 17.62
C ALA A 177 -3.27 0.45 16.73
N LEU A 178 -3.05 0.43 15.39
CA LEU A 178 -3.87 1.09 14.39
C LEU A 178 -4.74 0.11 13.56
N ASP A 179 -4.84 -1.16 13.97
CA ASP A 179 -5.54 -2.21 13.22
C ASP A 179 -5.02 -2.42 11.76
N LEU A 180 -3.84 -1.90 11.44
CA LEU A 180 -3.12 -2.23 10.22
C LEU A 180 -2.52 -3.64 10.27
N ALA A 181 -2.20 -4.14 11.46
CA ALA A 181 -1.94 -5.55 11.74
C ALA A 181 -3.01 -6.11 12.68
N THR A 182 -3.27 -7.41 12.58
CA THR A 182 -4.22 -8.13 13.44
C THR A 182 -3.51 -8.94 14.52
N HIS A 183 -2.27 -9.30 14.26
CA HIS A 183 -1.42 -10.07 15.17
C HIS A 183 0.00 -9.51 15.17
N TYR A 184 0.66 -9.65 16.30
CA TYR A 184 2.09 -9.40 16.43
C TYR A 184 2.76 -10.69 16.89
N LEU A 185 3.80 -11.10 16.18
CA LEU A 185 4.60 -12.27 16.50
C LEU A 185 6.09 -11.90 16.47
N PRO A 186 6.91 -12.48 17.35
CA PRO A 186 8.36 -12.41 17.18
C PRO A 186 8.76 -13.06 15.85
N ARG A 187 9.70 -12.46 15.15
CA ARG A 187 10.18 -12.98 13.85
C ARG A 187 10.66 -14.43 13.93
N GLU A 188 11.29 -14.78 15.04
CA GLU A 188 11.78 -16.13 15.29
C GLU A 188 10.66 -17.18 15.35
N ALA A 189 9.44 -16.80 15.73
CA ALA A 189 8.29 -17.70 15.78
C ALA A 189 7.66 -17.96 14.39
N LEU A 190 7.96 -17.12 13.38
CA LEU A 190 7.29 -17.21 12.06
C LEU A 190 7.47 -18.57 11.38
N SER A 191 8.66 -19.17 11.47
CA SER A 191 8.94 -20.47 10.85
C SER A 191 8.02 -21.56 11.38
N ASP A 192 7.92 -21.64 12.71
CA ASP A 192 7.09 -22.65 13.37
C ASP A 192 5.60 -22.41 13.12
N VAL A 193 5.15 -21.16 13.18
CA VAL A 193 3.75 -20.80 12.87
C VAL A 193 3.39 -21.17 11.45
N LYS A 194 4.22 -20.83 10.45
CA LYS A 194 4.02 -21.18 9.04
C LYS A 194 3.99 -22.71 8.85
N MET A 195 4.87 -23.44 9.55
CA MET A 195 4.87 -24.91 9.51
C MET A 195 3.58 -25.52 10.11
N HIS A 196 3.09 -24.98 11.22
CA HIS A 196 1.85 -25.45 11.83
C HIS A 196 0.63 -25.14 10.94
N ILE A 197 0.55 -23.95 10.35
CA ILE A 197 -0.49 -23.60 9.37
C ILE A 197 -0.41 -24.54 8.16
N GLY A 198 0.80 -24.89 7.69
CA GLY A 198 0.98 -25.84 6.60
C GLY A 198 0.45 -27.23 6.88
N LYS A 199 0.49 -27.70 8.15
CA LYS A 199 -0.04 -28.99 8.58
C LYS A 199 -1.54 -28.96 8.88
N HIS A 200 -2.05 -27.82 9.33
CA HIS A 200 -3.41 -27.62 9.82
C HIS A 200 -4.00 -26.29 9.31
N PRO A 201 -4.19 -26.12 7.99
CA PRO A 201 -4.68 -24.84 7.44
C PRO A 201 -6.08 -24.48 7.90
N GLU A 202 -6.91 -25.48 8.24
CA GLU A 202 -8.25 -25.30 8.82
C GLU A 202 -8.23 -24.67 10.21
N ALA A 203 -7.09 -24.74 10.91
CA ALA A 203 -6.89 -24.19 12.25
C ALA A 203 -6.13 -22.85 12.24
N LEU A 204 -5.96 -22.21 11.08
CA LEU A 204 -5.15 -20.98 10.89
C LEU A 204 -5.44 -19.93 11.96
N GLU A 205 -6.71 -19.58 12.18
CA GLU A 205 -7.09 -18.56 13.17
C GLU A 205 -6.65 -18.91 14.59
N ASN A 206 -6.85 -20.19 14.97
CA ASN A 206 -6.44 -20.65 16.30
C ASN A 206 -4.92 -20.68 16.47
N ILE A 207 -4.18 -21.10 15.42
CA ILE A 207 -2.72 -21.11 15.44
C ILE A 207 -2.19 -19.69 15.65
N LEU A 208 -2.70 -18.71 14.90
CA LEU A 208 -2.31 -17.31 15.05
C LEU A 208 -2.65 -16.75 16.44
N GLN A 209 -3.84 -17.08 16.95
CA GLN A 209 -4.26 -16.61 18.26
C GLN A 209 -3.42 -17.16 19.42
N VAL A 210 -2.96 -18.42 19.31
CA VAL A 210 -2.09 -19.04 20.31
C VAL A 210 -0.65 -18.50 20.21
N ALA A 211 -0.19 -18.20 18.98
CA ALA A 211 1.17 -17.74 18.74
C ALA A 211 1.37 -16.24 18.97
N LYS A 212 0.29 -15.45 19.08
CA LYS A 212 0.42 -14.00 19.26
C LYS A 212 1.21 -13.64 20.53
N ASP A 213 2.00 -12.58 20.41
CA ASP A 213 2.77 -12.03 21.52
C ASP A 213 2.40 -10.55 21.74
N GLU A 214 2.82 -10.00 22.87
CA GLU A 214 2.65 -8.60 23.17
C GLU A 214 3.75 -7.77 22.50
N PRO A 215 3.39 -6.78 21.64
CA PRO A 215 4.39 -5.90 21.05
C PRO A 215 4.98 -4.95 22.08
N PRO A 216 6.15 -4.35 21.81
CA PRO A 216 6.63 -3.22 22.60
C PRO A 216 5.60 -2.05 22.55
N PRO A 217 5.67 -1.09 23.47
CA PRO A 217 4.75 0.05 23.46
C PRO A 217 4.78 0.80 22.15
N SER A 218 3.60 1.04 21.56
CA SER A 218 3.44 1.86 20.37
C SER A 218 3.73 3.33 20.67
N VAL A 219 4.45 3.99 19.77
CA VAL A 219 4.73 5.44 19.88
C VAL A 219 3.61 6.29 19.30
N ILE A 220 2.76 5.70 18.47
CA ILE A 220 1.69 6.44 17.77
C ILE A 220 0.67 7.01 18.75
N GLY A 221 0.40 6.31 19.86
CA GLY A 221 -0.49 6.79 20.91
C GLY A 221 -0.06 8.12 21.54
N GLN A 222 1.27 8.36 21.64
CA GLN A 222 1.83 9.61 22.18
C GLN A 222 1.77 10.75 21.16
N LEU A 223 1.75 10.43 19.88
CA LEU A 223 1.72 11.41 18.79
C LEU A 223 0.30 11.78 18.38
N ARG A 224 -0.69 10.97 18.74
CA ARG A 224 -2.07 11.06 18.26
C ARG A 224 -2.68 12.44 18.38
N GLU A 225 -2.69 13.01 19.58
CA GLU A 225 -3.29 14.33 19.82
C GLU A 225 -2.61 15.44 18.98
N LYS A 226 -1.28 15.34 18.82
CA LYS A 226 -0.52 16.27 18.00
C LYS A 226 -0.85 16.12 16.51
N ILE A 227 -0.94 14.87 16.02
CA ILE A 227 -1.35 14.58 14.64
C ILE A 227 -2.76 15.09 14.40
N ASP A 228 -3.72 14.77 15.28
CA ASP A 228 -5.12 15.17 15.15
C ASP A 228 -5.29 16.69 15.11
N ARG A 229 -4.47 17.42 15.85
CA ARG A 229 -4.49 18.89 15.88
C ARG A 229 -3.84 19.52 14.64
N LEU A 230 -2.65 19.06 14.25
CA LEU A 230 -1.85 19.72 13.21
C LEU A 230 -2.25 19.28 11.79
N PHE A 231 -2.85 18.10 11.64
CA PHE A 231 -3.37 17.58 10.36
C PHE A 231 -4.91 17.66 10.28
N ALA A 232 -5.54 18.52 11.08
CA ALA A 232 -7.00 18.61 11.17
C ALA A 232 -7.66 19.10 9.88
N ALA A 233 -6.99 19.97 9.13
CA ALA A 233 -7.54 20.59 7.93
C ALA A 233 -7.62 19.61 6.74
N ASP A 234 -8.53 19.91 5.81
CA ASP A 234 -8.69 19.15 4.56
C ASP A 234 -7.88 19.79 3.39
N ARG A 235 -7.26 20.94 3.61
CA ARG A 235 -6.40 21.63 2.65
C ARG A 235 -4.94 21.58 3.12
N ILE A 236 -4.04 21.28 2.19
CA ILE A 236 -2.61 21.18 2.49
C ILE A 236 -2.03 22.52 2.98
N GLU A 237 -2.49 23.65 2.43
CA GLU A 237 -2.04 24.97 2.82
C GLU A 237 -2.33 25.27 4.29
N ASP A 238 -3.49 24.86 4.77
CA ASP A 238 -3.91 25.05 6.16
C ASP A 238 -3.14 24.10 7.12
N ILE A 239 -2.81 22.89 6.67
CA ILE A 239 -1.94 21.95 7.39
C ILE A 239 -0.53 22.53 7.51
N VAL A 240 0.03 23.04 6.43
CA VAL A 240 1.36 23.71 6.41
C VAL A 240 1.38 24.87 7.37
N ALA A 241 0.37 25.77 7.31
CA ALA A 241 0.25 26.91 8.23
C ALA A 241 0.15 26.48 9.70
N ALA A 242 -0.56 25.39 10.00
CA ALA A 242 -0.65 24.86 11.37
C ALA A 242 0.69 24.30 11.87
N LEU A 243 1.46 23.63 10.99
CA LEU A 243 2.78 23.11 11.29
C LEU A 243 3.80 24.24 11.48
N GLU A 244 3.75 25.31 10.66
CA GLU A 244 4.60 26.49 10.79
C GLU A 244 4.35 27.27 12.09
N ALA A 245 3.11 27.29 12.55
CA ALA A 245 2.73 27.96 13.80
C ALA A 245 3.13 27.16 15.07
N ASP A 246 3.40 25.86 14.94
CA ASP A 246 3.82 25.00 16.06
C ASP A 246 5.36 25.02 16.18
N THR A 247 5.86 25.44 17.34
CA THR A 247 7.31 25.62 17.60
C THR A 247 8.04 24.33 17.96
N SER A 248 7.38 23.16 17.95
CA SER A 248 8.01 21.89 18.30
C SER A 248 8.92 21.38 17.17
N LEU A 249 10.00 20.72 17.55
CA LEU A 249 10.90 20.05 16.60
C LEU A 249 10.13 19.03 15.73
N TRP A 250 9.17 18.32 16.29
CA TRP A 250 8.35 17.36 15.56
C TRP A 250 7.56 18.03 14.42
N ALA A 251 6.95 19.19 14.66
CA ALA A 251 6.23 19.91 13.61
C ALA A 251 7.18 20.37 12.49
N ALA A 252 8.36 20.87 12.85
CA ALA A 252 9.38 21.24 11.88
C ALA A 252 9.87 20.03 11.03
N GLU A 253 10.00 18.85 11.65
CA GLU A 253 10.33 17.61 10.94
C GLU A 253 9.22 17.24 9.94
N GLN A 254 7.92 17.30 10.37
CA GLN A 254 6.81 16.97 9.46
C GLN A 254 6.74 17.96 8.30
N LEU A 255 6.94 19.24 8.56
CA LEU A 255 7.00 20.27 7.52
C LEU A 255 8.13 19.98 6.51
N GLY A 256 9.31 19.60 7.02
CA GLY A 256 10.44 19.19 6.19
C GLY A 256 10.17 17.94 5.35
N GLU A 257 9.37 16.99 5.85
CA GLU A 257 8.95 15.84 5.07
C GLU A 257 7.92 16.19 3.98
N ILE A 258 6.94 17.03 4.30
CA ILE A 258 5.92 17.51 3.33
C ILE A 258 6.59 18.32 2.20
N ALA A 259 7.58 19.14 2.52
CA ALA A 259 8.29 19.97 1.52
C ALA A 259 9.03 19.15 0.45
N LYS A 260 9.28 17.86 0.70
CA LYS A 260 9.91 16.94 -0.27
C LYS A 260 8.90 16.30 -1.24
N LYS A 261 7.61 16.48 -1.01
CA LYS A 261 6.54 15.75 -1.75
C LYS A 261 6.07 16.56 -2.95
N ALA A 262 5.57 15.85 -3.97
CA ALA A 262 4.95 16.48 -5.14
C ALA A 262 3.65 17.21 -4.75
N PRO A 263 3.52 18.51 -5.05
CA PRO A 263 2.35 19.29 -4.63
C PRO A 263 1.02 18.75 -5.15
N VAL A 264 0.96 18.30 -6.41
CA VAL A 264 -0.23 17.67 -6.99
C VAL A 264 -0.59 16.42 -6.22
N SER A 265 0.40 15.56 -5.94
CA SER A 265 0.21 14.30 -5.21
C SER A 265 -0.35 14.50 -3.80
N CYS A 266 0.14 15.51 -3.08
CA CYS A 266 -0.36 15.82 -1.73
C CYS A 266 -1.85 16.25 -1.76
N LYS A 267 -2.23 17.13 -2.69
CA LYS A 267 -3.65 17.53 -2.83
C LYS A 267 -4.54 16.38 -3.27
N VAL A 268 -4.06 15.56 -4.21
CA VAL A 268 -4.77 14.33 -4.63
C VAL A 268 -4.94 13.39 -3.45
N ALA A 269 -3.90 13.13 -2.66
CA ALA A 269 -3.97 12.23 -1.52
C ALA A 269 -5.01 12.70 -0.47
N LEU A 270 -5.04 13.99 -0.13
CA LEU A 270 -6.06 14.53 0.79
C LEU A 270 -7.47 14.36 0.24
N GLN A 271 -7.69 14.72 -1.03
CA GLN A 271 -8.99 14.59 -1.67
C GLN A 271 -9.42 13.13 -1.80
N GLN A 272 -8.49 12.21 -2.08
CA GLN A 272 -8.70 10.77 -2.11
C GLN A 272 -9.20 10.25 -0.75
N LEU A 273 -8.56 10.66 0.35
CA LEU A 273 -8.97 10.23 1.69
C LEU A 273 -10.40 10.67 2.03
N VAL A 274 -10.76 11.91 1.69
CA VAL A 274 -12.12 12.42 1.88
C VAL A 274 -13.13 11.57 1.09
N ARG A 275 -12.88 11.34 -0.20
CA ARG A 275 -13.76 10.55 -1.07
C ARG A 275 -13.77 9.07 -0.70
N GLY A 276 -12.61 8.50 -0.39
CA GLY A 276 -12.45 7.10 0.02
C GLY A 276 -13.18 6.77 1.32
N HIS A 277 -13.23 7.72 2.28
CA HIS A 277 -14.05 7.58 3.48
C HIS A 277 -15.54 7.46 3.16
N GLY A 278 -16.02 8.15 2.13
CA GLY A 278 -17.40 8.11 1.65
C GLY A 278 -17.75 6.87 0.82
N CYS A 279 -16.78 6.10 0.34
CA CYS A 279 -17.04 4.88 -0.42
C CYS A 279 -17.69 3.81 0.46
N THR A 280 -18.75 3.18 -0.04
CA THR A 280 -19.45 2.09 0.66
C THR A 280 -18.98 0.71 0.18
N ARG A 281 -18.36 0.62 -1.00
CA ARG A 281 -17.79 -0.59 -1.57
C ARG A 281 -16.30 -0.36 -1.87
N PHE A 282 -15.51 -1.41 -1.68
CA PHE A 282 -14.07 -1.35 -1.99
C PHE A 282 -13.82 -1.16 -3.48
N SER A 283 -14.67 -1.75 -4.34
CA SER A 283 -14.60 -1.56 -5.80
C SER A 283 -14.76 -0.09 -6.22
N ASP A 284 -15.60 0.70 -5.54
CA ASP A 284 -15.76 2.12 -5.83
C ASP A 284 -14.48 2.91 -5.52
N ASN A 285 -13.80 2.55 -4.42
CA ASN A 285 -12.50 3.12 -4.08
C ASN A 285 -11.43 2.74 -5.12
N MET A 286 -11.34 1.46 -5.51
CA MET A 286 -10.38 1.00 -6.51
C MET A 286 -10.60 1.65 -7.88
N MET A 287 -11.85 1.84 -8.29
CA MET A 287 -12.20 2.57 -9.50
C MET A 287 -11.74 4.03 -9.43
N MET A 288 -11.96 4.70 -8.30
CA MET A 288 -11.47 6.06 -8.07
C MET A 288 -9.94 6.12 -8.17
N GLU A 289 -9.23 5.21 -7.51
CA GLU A 289 -7.78 5.14 -7.55
C GLU A 289 -7.25 4.89 -8.96
N TYR A 290 -7.93 4.05 -9.74
CA TYR A 290 -7.55 3.82 -11.13
C TYR A 290 -7.71 5.06 -12.02
N ARG A 291 -8.76 5.86 -11.80
CA ARG A 291 -8.92 7.16 -12.46
C ARG A 291 -7.77 8.10 -12.14
N ILE A 292 -7.36 8.14 -10.88
CA ILE A 292 -6.25 8.98 -10.40
C ILE A 292 -4.94 8.51 -11.04
N VAL A 293 -4.59 7.22 -10.92
CA VAL A 293 -3.31 6.71 -11.42
C VAL A 293 -3.21 6.86 -12.93
N SER A 294 -4.29 6.66 -13.69
CA SER A 294 -4.34 6.80 -15.15
C SER A 294 -3.92 8.21 -15.62
N ARG A 295 -4.05 9.22 -14.77
CA ARG A 295 -3.68 10.60 -15.05
C ARG A 295 -2.36 11.00 -14.43
N LEU A 296 -2.09 10.58 -13.19
CA LEU A 296 -0.85 10.96 -12.49
C LEU A 296 0.40 10.37 -13.14
N ILE A 297 0.37 9.12 -13.60
CA ILE A 297 1.54 8.53 -14.25
C ILE A 297 1.94 9.23 -15.56
N ARG A 298 1.05 10.02 -16.15
CA ARG A 298 1.29 10.82 -17.36
C ARG A 298 1.78 12.24 -17.05
N LYS A 299 1.78 12.63 -15.76
CA LYS A 299 2.30 13.94 -15.34
C LYS A 299 3.82 13.91 -15.21
N PRO A 300 4.47 15.07 -15.42
CA PRO A 300 5.93 15.20 -15.28
C PRO A 300 6.46 14.72 -13.92
N ASP A 301 5.71 14.98 -12.84
CA ASP A 301 6.12 14.67 -11.47
C ASP A 301 6.38 13.18 -11.23
N PHE A 302 5.61 12.27 -11.86
CA PHE A 302 5.89 10.84 -11.72
C PHE A 302 7.23 10.47 -12.35
N ILE A 303 7.49 10.96 -13.58
CA ILE A 303 8.76 10.72 -14.27
C ILE A 303 9.93 11.31 -13.47
N GLU A 304 9.77 12.54 -12.97
CA GLU A 304 10.78 13.22 -12.17
C GLU A 304 11.04 12.52 -10.83
N GLY A 305 9.98 12.11 -10.14
CA GLY A 305 10.12 11.37 -8.89
C GLY A 305 10.86 10.05 -9.08
N VAL A 306 10.53 9.31 -10.14
CA VAL A 306 11.24 8.06 -10.46
C VAL A 306 12.69 8.34 -10.84
N ARG A 307 12.98 9.37 -11.64
CA ARG A 307 14.35 9.80 -11.94
C ARG A 307 15.13 10.05 -10.65
N ALA A 308 14.60 10.89 -9.78
CA ALA A 308 15.33 11.36 -8.60
C ALA A 308 15.60 10.24 -7.58
N PHE A 309 14.66 9.33 -7.35
CA PHE A 309 14.77 8.33 -6.27
C PHE A 309 15.21 6.93 -6.74
N VAL A 310 14.98 6.57 -8.01
CA VAL A 310 15.20 5.21 -8.49
C VAL A 310 16.32 5.13 -9.54
N ILE A 311 16.38 6.08 -10.46
CA ILE A 311 17.34 6.07 -11.58
C ILE A 311 18.64 6.78 -11.17
N ASP A 312 18.59 8.09 -10.98
CA ASP A 312 19.77 8.93 -10.67
C ASP A 312 20.15 8.86 -9.19
N LYS A 313 19.18 8.67 -8.31
CA LYS A 313 19.32 8.56 -6.84
C LYS A 313 19.95 9.80 -6.22
N ASP A 314 19.74 10.97 -6.83
CA ASP A 314 20.17 12.26 -6.29
C ASP A 314 19.27 12.76 -5.16
N ASN A 315 18.06 12.15 -5.00
CA ASN A 315 17.06 12.53 -4.00
C ASN A 315 16.66 14.01 -4.06
N CYS A 316 16.76 14.63 -5.23
CA CYS A 316 16.48 16.03 -5.47
C CYS A 316 15.46 16.19 -6.62
N PRO A 317 14.19 15.89 -6.41
CA PRO A 317 13.16 16.02 -7.44
C PRO A 317 12.82 17.50 -7.69
N HIS A 318 12.57 17.84 -8.95
CA HIS A 318 12.10 19.15 -9.40
C HIS A 318 10.62 19.06 -9.78
N TRP A 319 9.75 19.24 -8.78
CA TRP A 319 8.29 19.14 -8.96
C TRP A 319 7.74 20.25 -9.85
N MET A 320 6.68 19.94 -10.59
CA MET A 320 6.00 20.90 -11.46
C MET A 320 4.47 20.72 -11.39
N PRO A 321 3.75 21.60 -10.69
CA PRO A 321 4.20 22.85 -10.06
C PRO A 321 5.07 22.66 -8.81
N GLN A 322 5.80 23.71 -8.42
CA GLN A 322 6.70 23.68 -7.25
C GLN A 322 5.97 23.98 -5.93
N HIS A 323 4.88 24.70 -5.98
CA HIS A 323 4.15 25.17 -4.80
C HIS A 323 2.71 24.69 -4.78
N PHE A 324 2.16 24.49 -3.58
CA PHE A 324 0.79 24.00 -3.41
C PHE A 324 -0.26 24.95 -3.98
N ASP A 325 -0.07 26.27 -3.84
CA ASP A 325 -1.00 27.30 -4.33
C ASP A 325 -1.09 27.41 -5.86
N GLU A 326 -0.12 26.83 -6.56
CA GLU A 326 -0.17 26.73 -8.03
C GLU A 326 -1.08 25.59 -8.54
N VAL A 327 -1.42 24.62 -7.69
CA VAL A 327 -2.32 23.50 -8.02
C VAL A 327 -3.76 23.90 -7.84
N THR A 328 -4.52 23.99 -8.92
CA THR A 328 -5.91 24.44 -8.89
C THR A 328 -6.90 23.34 -8.49
N SER A 329 -8.07 23.74 -7.96
CA SER A 329 -9.15 22.79 -7.68
C SER A 329 -9.67 22.11 -8.94
N ASP A 330 -9.74 22.82 -10.06
CA ASP A 330 -10.19 22.27 -11.34
C ASP A 330 -9.25 21.18 -11.85
N GLU A 331 -7.94 21.35 -11.66
CA GLU A 331 -6.95 20.31 -11.98
C GLU A 331 -7.18 19.05 -11.13
N ILE A 332 -7.39 19.21 -9.82
CA ILE A 332 -7.68 18.08 -8.94
C ILE A 332 -8.98 17.38 -9.34
N GLU A 333 -10.06 18.12 -9.58
CA GLU A 333 -11.33 17.53 -10.04
C GLU A 333 -11.17 16.76 -11.35
N ALA A 334 -10.38 17.27 -12.29
CA ALA A 334 -10.10 16.58 -13.55
C ALA A 334 -9.38 15.25 -13.35
N ILE A 335 -8.52 15.14 -12.31
CA ILE A 335 -7.82 13.89 -11.98
C ILE A 335 -8.81 12.81 -11.49
N PHE A 336 -9.85 13.19 -10.78
CA PHE A 336 -10.88 12.26 -10.25
C PHE A 336 -12.03 11.99 -11.24
N ALA A 337 -12.11 12.73 -12.33
CA ALA A 337 -13.22 12.61 -13.28
C ALA A 337 -13.30 11.19 -13.87
N PRO A 338 -14.50 10.71 -14.23
CA PRO A 338 -14.65 9.42 -14.91
C PRO A 338 -13.78 9.32 -16.16
N LEU A 339 -13.33 8.11 -16.46
CA LEU A 339 -12.72 7.75 -17.74
C LEU A 339 -13.81 7.41 -18.77
N PRO A 340 -13.48 7.32 -20.07
CA PRO A 340 -14.35 6.68 -21.04
C PRO A 340 -14.74 5.27 -20.58
N GLU A 341 -15.97 4.84 -20.81
CA GLU A 341 -16.53 3.58 -20.28
C GLU A 341 -15.62 2.35 -20.55
N HIS A 342 -15.00 2.30 -21.71
CA HIS A 342 -14.12 1.20 -22.11
C HIS A 342 -12.71 1.25 -21.47
N GLU A 343 -12.37 2.36 -20.83
CA GLU A 343 -11.11 2.55 -20.10
C GLU A 343 -11.28 2.44 -18.59
N GLU A 344 -12.53 2.45 -18.09
CA GLU A 344 -12.80 2.34 -16.65
C GLU A 344 -12.30 1.01 -16.10
N TRP A 345 -11.81 1.07 -14.87
CA TRP A 345 -11.46 -0.14 -14.15
C TRP A 345 -12.72 -0.91 -13.72
N ALA A 346 -12.63 -2.23 -13.81
CA ALA A 346 -13.69 -3.12 -13.36
C ALA A 346 -13.12 -4.30 -12.56
N PRO A 347 -13.76 -4.72 -11.45
CA PRO A 347 -13.35 -5.88 -10.68
C PRO A 347 -13.49 -7.18 -11.47
N LEU A 348 -12.81 -8.24 -11.00
CA LEU A 348 -12.96 -9.60 -11.56
C LEU A 348 -14.22 -10.31 -11.03
N GLY A 349 -14.72 -9.91 -9.89
CA GLY A 349 -15.87 -10.48 -9.20
C GLY A 349 -16.80 -9.39 -8.65
N ARG A 350 -17.79 -9.82 -7.87
CA ARG A 350 -18.67 -8.90 -7.14
C ARG A 350 -18.07 -8.58 -5.77
N ASP A 351 -18.40 -7.39 -5.23
CA ASP A 351 -18.13 -7.03 -3.83
C ASP A 351 -18.87 -7.96 -2.87
#